data_2696e22ebd744c6cef11b6bfb5fbd100
#
_entry.id   2696e22ebd744c6cef11b6bfb5fbd100
#
_cell.length_a   1.000
_cell.length_b   1.000
_cell.length_c   1.000
_cell.angle_alpha   90.00
_cell.angle_beta   90.00
_cell.angle_gamma   90.00
#
_symmetry.space_group_name_H-M   'P 1'
#
loop_
_entity.id
_entity.type
_entity.pdbx_description
1 polymer ?
#
loop_
_entity_poly.entity_id
_entity_poly.type
_entity_poly.pdbx_seq_one_letter_code
_entity_poly.pdbx_strand_id
1 'polypeptide(L)'
;MYNFLTAFVICGGVIILGEVISALTKAWVPSVFASACILLVGYWTVLPYDLVKDSFLVPFGSTLGIFLLIVHMGTVISLKTLMEQWRTVTICLAGLVGMCLAVYYLCPFFMDHALVITGLPPLTGGVVAATMMQAAAEAQGLKTAAVFAISMYCIQGFAGYPLTAICMKMEGKRLLAEYRGGQRVDAAELAAVKSVTALPSSERRGPLALPDSWNSPVVILTKMGIVAWLAFMTGTWTGVSGAVWALVYGVIFCSLGFLETDALHRANSFNILMFALTMFVFQGLKDCTPEMLLGIITPMVIMIVIGVAGMAIFAYVIAKVLKQSFAMSFANCLTALYGFPFNAIITESTCKAMAQTKEEEEFLMSKMFPSMIVGGFVTVTIASVVIAGVFVNLL
;
A
#
# COMPACT_ATOMS: atom_id res chain seq x y z
N MET A 1 20.22 31.07 1.45
CA MET A 1 19.18 31.35 2.47
C MET A 1 18.28 30.12 2.62
N TYR A 2 18.28 29.51 3.78
CA TYR A 2 17.37 28.41 4.09
C TYR A 2 16.03 29.01 4.54
N ASN A 3 14.95 28.60 3.87
CA ASN A 3 13.57 28.98 4.17
C ASN A 3 12.62 27.82 3.81
N PHE A 4 11.32 27.98 4.03
CA PHE A 4 10.34 26.93 3.78
C PHE A 4 10.30 26.45 2.31
N LEU A 5 10.50 27.35 1.33
CA LEU A 5 10.57 26.96 -0.09
C LEU A 5 11.81 26.12 -0.38
N THR A 6 12.95 26.47 0.22
CA THR A 6 14.18 25.68 0.10
C THR A 6 13.98 24.30 0.71
N ALA A 7 13.36 24.22 1.91
CA ALA A 7 13.04 22.94 2.53
C ALA A 7 12.10 22.08 1.67
N PHE A 8 11.06 22.70 1.10
CA PHE A 8 10.14 22.02 0.17
C PHE A 8 10.85 21.47 -1.07
N VAL A 9 11.73 22.28 -1.69
CA VAL A 9 12.49 21.87 -2.88
C VAL A 9 13.46 20.73 -2.54
N ILE A 10 14.11 20.76 -1.37
CA ILE A 10 14.99 19.66 -0.93
C ILE A 10 14.17 18.39 -0.76
N CYS A 11 13.01 18.44 -0.10
CA CYS A 11 12.11 17.30 0.05
C CYS A 11 11.68 16.72 -1.32
N GLY A 12 11.29 17.57 -2.26
CA GLY A 12 10.97 17.17 -3.63
C GLY A 12 12.16 16.55 -4.36
N GLY A 13 13.35 17.15 -4.21
CA GLY A 13 14.58 16.65 -4.79
C GLY A 13 14.95 15.24 -4.31
N VAL A 14 14.72 14.93 -3.03
CA VAL A 14 14.94 13.59 -2.48
C VAL A 14 14.02 12.56 -3.14
N ILE A 15 12.74 12.89 -3.33
CA ILE A 15 11.81 11.99 -4.02
C ILE A 15 12.24 11.77 -5.48
N ILE A 16 12.57 12.85 -6.20
CA ILE A 16 13.05 12.76 -7.59
C ILE A 16 14.28 11.85 -7.69
N LEU A 17 15.25 12.02 -6.81
CA LEU A 17 16.45 11.17 -6.79
C LEU A 17 16.10 9.70 -6.51
N GLY A 18 15.17 9.44 -5.58
CA GLY A 18 14.68 8.08 -5.31
C GLY A 18 13.98 7.46 -6.52
N GLU A 19 13.15 8.21 -7.24
CA GLU A 19 12.50 7.74 -8.46
C GLU A 19 13.50 7.47 -9.59
N VAL A 20 14.50 8.35 -9.77
CA VAL A 20 15.56 8.15 -10.76
C VAL A 20 16.36 6.88 -10.44
N ILE A 21 16.74 6.65 -9.19
CA ILE A 21 17.44 5.42 -8.78
C ILE A 21 16.57 4.20 -9.06
N SER A 22 15.29 4.26 -8.74
CA SER A 22 14.35 3.16 -9.00
C SER A 22 14.22 2.88 -10.50
N ALA A 23 14.11 3.92 -11.33
CA ALA A 23 14.05 3.78 -12.77
C ALA A 23 15.33 3.19 -13.36
N LEU A 24 16.51 3.68 -12.94
CA LEU A 24 17.83 3.17 -13.38
C LEU A 24 18.06 1.71 -12.99
N THR A 25 17.57 1.31 -11.83
CA THR A 25 17.67 -0.07 -11.33
C THR A 25 16.55 -0.98 -11.83
N LYS A 26 15.67 -0.49 -12.73
CA LYS A 26 14.49 -1.24 -13.20
C LYS A 26 13.62 -1.75 -12.03
N ALA A 27 13.39 -0.90 -11.07
CA ALA A 27 12.66 -1.16 -9.83
C ALA A 27 13.26 -2.24 -8.90
N TRP A 28 14.52 -2.65 -9.11
CA TRP A 28 15.24 -3.51 -8.14
C TRP A 28 15.43 -2.79 -6.80
N VAL A 29 15.66 -1.49 -6.84
CA VAL A 29 15.68 -0.62 -5.66
C VAL A 29 14.37 0.18 -5.65
N PRO A 30 13.45 -0.07 -4.70
CA PRO A 30 12.22 0.70 -4.58
C PRO A 30 12.50 2.19 -4.35
N SER A 31 11.73 3.08 -5.02
CA SER A 31 11.93 4.54 -4.89
C SER A 31 11.79 5.03 -3.46
N VAL A 32 10.83 4.48 -2.71
CA VAL A 32 10.61 4.79 -1.29
C VAL A 32 11.85 4.47 -0.46
N PHE A 33 12.47 3.31 -0.68
CA PHE A 33 13.69 2.92 0.02
C PHE A 33 14.87 3.84 -0.35
N ALA A 34 15.06 4.11 -1.65
CA ALA A 34 16.12 5.01 -2.10
C ALA A 34 15.98 6.41 -1.48
N SER A 35 14.76 6.97 -1.49
CA SER A 35 14.46 8.26 -0.87
C SER A 35 14.70 8.25 0.64
N ALA A 36 14.29 7.18 1.33
CA ALA A 36 14.53 7.03 2.76
C ALA A 36 16.03 6.98 3.09
N CYS A 37 16.83 6.24 2.30
CA CYS A 37 18.30 6.19 2.47
C CYS A 37 18.95 7.55 2.23
N ILE A 38 18.51 8.29 1.19
CA ILE A 38 19.05 9.63 0.89
C ILE A 38 18.76 10.58 2.05
N LEU A 39 17.52 10.57 2.58
CA LEU A 39 17.16 11.39 3.74
C LEU A 39 17.94 11.00 5.00
N LEU A 40 18.05 9.71 5.27
CA LEU A 40 18.75 9.21 6.45
C LEU A 40 20.23 9.62 6.44
N VAL A 41 20.92 9.38 5.32
CA VAL A 41 22.32 9.83 5.15
C VAL A 41 22.41 11.35 5.20
N GLY A 42 21.44 12.04 4.62
CA GLY A 42 21.35 13.50 4.66
C GLY A 42 21.21 14.03 6.08
N TYR A 43 20.37 13.44 6.94
CA TYR A 43 20.22 13.81 8.35
C TYR A 43 21.50 13.56 9.15
N TRP A 44 22.26 12.56 8.82
CA TRP A 44 23.55 12.30 9.48
C TRP A 44 24.67 13.24 9.04
N THR A 45 24.51 13.96 7.92
CA THR A 45 25.62 14.73 7.31
C THR A 45 25.31 16.21 7.13
N VAL A 46 24.32 16.56 6.30
CA VAL A 46 24.14 17.94 5.81
C VAL A 46 22.72 18.50 5.93
N LEU A 47 21.69 17.64 6.10
CA LEU A 47 20.32 18.12 6.14
C LEU A 47 19.93 18.63 7.52
N PRO A 48 19.15 19.74 7.59
CA PRO A 48 18.60 20.21 8.86
C PRO A 48 17.70 19.15 9.50
N TYR A 49 17.79 19.03 10.83
CA TYR A 49 17.00 18.06 11.60
C TYR A 49 15.48 18.23 11.43
N ASP A 50 14.99 19.46 11.30
CA ASP A 50 13.58 19.78 11.12
C ASP A 50 13.18 20.01 9.64
N LEU A 51 13.97 19.54 8.67
CA LEU A 51 13.75 19.75 7.23
C LEU A 51 12.30 19.56 6.80
N VAL A 52 11.70 18.44 7.15
CA VAL A 52 10.32 18.12 6.73
C VAL A 52 9.29 19.00 7.43
N LYS A 53 9.52 19.35 8.69
CA LYS A 53 8.69 20.30 9.45
C LYS A 53 8.75 21.69 8.84
N ASP A 54 9.96 22.16 8.50
CA ASP A 54 10.20 23.46 7.90
C ASP A 54 9.60 23.60 6.50
N SER A 55 9.38 22.48 5.79
CA SER A 55 8.71 22.47 4.48
C SER A 55 7.19 22.66 4.54
N PHE A 56 6.57 22.72 5.73
CA PHE A 56 5.13 22.76 5.98
C PHE A 56 4.34 21.58 5.43
N LEU A 57 4.99 20.47 5.05
CA LEU A 57 4.34 19.27 4.58
C LEU A 57 3.69 18.43 5.70
N VAL A 58 4.19 18.56 6.93
CA VAL A 58 3.74 17.76 8.08
C VAL A 58 2.24 17.91 8.38
N PRO A 59 1.64 19.11 8.44
CA PRO A 59 0.21 19.26 8.69
C PRO A 59 -0.66 18.59 7.61
N PHE A 60 -0.21 18.61 6.36
CA PHE A 60 -0.90 17.96 5.24
C PHE A 60 -0.69 16.46 5.17
N GLY A 61 0.47 15.98 5.60
CA GLY A 61 0.82 14.55 5.58
C GLY A 61 0.34 13.78 6.81
N SER A 62 0.15 14.46 7.93
CA SER A 62 -0.30 13.85 9.19
C SER A 62 -1.82 13.57 9.20
N THR A 63 -2.53 14.02 10.21
CA THR A 63 -3.96 13.70 10.39
C THR A 63 -4.82 13.99 9.16
N LEU A 64 -4.68 15.17 8.55
CA LEU A 64 -5.50 15.55 7.39
C LEU A 64 -5.24 14.61 6.19
N GLY A 65 -3.97 14.42 5.83
CA GLY A 65 -3.59 13.58 4.70
C GLY A 65 -3.99 12.12 4.90
N ILE A 66 -3.71 11.57 6.08
CA ILE A 66 -4.07 10.19 6.43
C ILE A 66 -5.57 9.97 6.24
N PHE A 67 -6.43 10.79 6.86
CA PHE A 67 -7.87 10.61 6.78
C PHE A 67 -8.42 10.80 5.37
N LEU A 68 -7.99 11.83 4.64
CA LEU A 68 -8.43 12.06 3.26
C LEU A 68 -8.00 10.93 2.32
N LEU A 69 -6.76 10.44 2.46
CA LEU A 69 -6.27 9.33 1.64
C LEU A 69 -6.99 8.03 1.96
N ILE A 70 -7.31 7.74 3.23
CA ILE A 70 -8.08 6.54 3.58
C ILE A 70 -9.51 6.64 3.07
N VAL A 71 -10.19 7.79 3.22
CA VAL A 71 -11.52 8.00 2.62
C VAL A 71 -11.45 7.82 1.11
N HIS A 72 -10.44 8.38 0.45
CA HIS A 72 -10.22 8.18 -0.99
C HIS A 72 -10.05 6.69 -1.35
N MET A 73 -9.28 5.94 -0.59
CA MET A 73 -9.14 4.50 -0.80
C MET A 73 -10.50 3.80 -0.81
N GLY A 74 -11.43 4.20 0.08
CA GLY A 74 -12.82 3.72 0.06
C GLY A 74 -13.59 4.08 -1.21
N THR A 75 -13.26 5.21 -1.87
CA THR A 75 -13.92 5.63 -3.12
C THR A 75 -13.39 4.92 -4.37
N VAL A 76 -12.20 4.37 -4.32
CA VAL A 76 -11.58 3.62 -5.44
C VAL A 76 -12.06 2.17 -5.46
N ILE A 77 -12.43 1.62 -4.30
CA ILE A 77 -12.82 0.21 -4.16
C ILE A 77 -14.17 -0.04 -4.82
N SER A 78 -14.17 -0.89 -5.86
CA SER A 78 -15.41 -1.42 -6.44
C SER A 78 -15.82 -2.70 -5.71
N LEU A 79 -16.90 -2.64 -4.93
CA LEU A 79 -17.46 -3.83 -4.27
C LEU A 79 -17.81 -4.93 -5.27
N LYS A 80 -18.27 -4.57 -6.48
CA LYS A 80 -18.55 -5.52 -7.55
C LYS A 80 -17.29 -6.27 -7.96
N THR A 81 -16.20 -5.57 -8.22
CA THR A 81 -14.91 -6.19 -8.59
C THR A 81 -14.37 -7.09 -7.47
N LEU A 82 -14.51 -6.67 -6.20
CA LEU A 82 -14.12 -7.52 -5.06
C LEU A 82 -14.96 -8.80 -4.99
N MET A 83 -16.27 -8.71 -5.26
CA MET A 83 -17.16 -9.88 -5.28
C MET A 83 -16.85 -10.81 -6.46
N GLU A 84 -16.54 -10.28 -7.62
CA GLU A 84 -16.13 -11.07 -8.80
C GLU A 84 -14.79 -11.78 -8.55
N GLN A 85 -13.87 -11.14 -7.85
CA GLN A 85 -12.53 -11.64 -7.50
C GLN A 85 -12.46 -12.24 -6.07
N TRP A 86 -13.58 -12.75 -5.54
CA TRP A 86 -13.66 -13.25 -4.16
C TRP A 86 -12.60 -14.28 -3.80
N ARG A 87 -12.15 -15.10 -4.77
CA ARG A 87 -11.09 -16.10 -4.57
C ARG A 87 -9.75 -15.41 -4.27
N THR A 88 -9.41 -14.39 -5.05
CA THR A 88 -8.21 -13.57 -4.81
C THR A 88 -8.27 -12.89 -3.45
N VAL A 89 -9.41 -12.29 -3.11
CA VAL A 89 -9.64 -11.64 -1.80
C VAL A 89 -9.42 -12.64 -0.66
N THR A 90 -10.02 -13.83 -0.76
CA THR A 90 -9.88 -14.88 0.27
C THR A 90 -8.43 -15.35 0.42
N ILE A 91 -7.71 -15.52 -0.69
CA ILE A 91 -6.30 -15.93 -0.69
C ILE A 91 -5.44 -14.85 -0.01
N CYS A 92 -5.64 -13.58 -0.38
CA CYS A 92 -4.89 -12.47 0.20
C CYS A 92 -5.14 -12.34 1.69
N LEU A 93 -6.39 -12.40 2.14
CA LEU A 93 -6.72 -12.33 3.56
C LEU A 93 -6.15 -13.52 4.34
N ALA A 94 -6.24 -14.74 3.80
CA ALA A 94 -5.64 -15.91 4.43
C ALA A 94 -4.11 -15.80 4.51
N GLY A 95 -3.45 -15.32 3.44
CA GLY A 95 -2.02 -15.06 3.45
C GLY A 95 -1.60 -14.03 4.51
N LEU A 96 -2.37 -12.95 4.66
CA LEU A 96 -2.14 -11.96 5.72
C LEU A 96 -2.37 -12.53 7.12
N VAL A 97 -3.41 -13.35 7.31
CA VAL A 97 -3.61 -14.07 8.59
C VAL A 97 -2.41 -14.96 8.89
N GLY A 98 -1.92 -15.69 7.89
CA GLY A 98 -0.72 -16.53 8.04
C GLY A 98 0.53 -15.72 8.43
N MET A 99 0.73 -14.56 7.79
CA MET A 99 1.80 -13.62 8.16
C MET A 99 1.63 -13.13 9.59
N CYS A 100 0.43 -12.65 9.96
CA CYS A 100 0.15 -12.13 11.30
C CYS A 100 0.39 -13.19 12.39
N LEU A 101 -0.12 -14.39 12.18
CA LEU A 101 0.07 -15.49 13.15
C LEU A 101 1.55 -15.88 13.27
N ALA A 102 2.24 -16.04 12.13
CA ALA A 102 3.65 -16.41 12.16
C ALA A 102 4.50 -15.35 12.88
N VAL A 103 4.32 -14.08 12.54
CA VAL A 103 5.09 -12.98 13.15
C VAL A 103 4.71 -12.80 14.63
N TYR A 104 3.43 -12.77 14.96
CA TYR A 104 2.97 -12.51 16.33
C TYR A 104 3.43 -13.59 17.32
N TYR A 105 3.44 -14.86 16.91
CA TYR A 105 3.81 -15.97 17.80
C TYR A 105 5.29 -16.36 17.73
N LEU A 106 5.97 -16.19 16.59
CA LEU A 106 7.36 -16.65 16.45
C LEU A 106 8.38 -15.52 16.66
N CYS A 107 8.09 -14.28 16.25
CA CYS A 107 9.07 -13.20 16.37
C CYS A 107 9.41 -12.80 17.83
N PRO A 108 8.50 -12.92 18.83
CA PRO A 108 8.86 -12.62 20.22
C PRO A 108 9.98 -13.49 20.79
N PHE A 109 10.30 -14.63 20.17
CA PHE A 109 11.47 -15.43 20.55
C PHE A 109 12.82 -14.82 20.12
N PHE A 110 12.80 -13.84 19.21
CA PHE A 110 14.00 -13.26 18.59
C PHE A 110 14.14 -11.75 18.82
N MET A 111 13.07 -11.07 19.23
CA MET A 111 13.07 -9.62 19.39
C MET A 111 12.01 -9.16 20.39
N ASP A 112 12.14 -7.91 20.86
CA ASP A 112 11.20 -7.31 21.81
C ASP A 112 9.78 -7.25 21.26
N HIS A 113 8.80 -7.49 22.14
CA HIS A 113 7.37 -7.48 21.80
C HIS A 113 6.92 -6.16 21.20
N ALA A 114 7.46 -5.02 21.68
CA ALA A 114 7.16 -3.70 21.13
C ALA A 114 7.54 -3.59 19.64
N LEU A 115 8.68 -4.16 19.22
CA LEU A 115 9.08 -4.21 17.81
C LEU A 115 8.16 -5.10 16.98
N VAL A 116 7.70 -6.22 17.56
CA VAL A 116 6.76 -7.12 16.87
C VAL A 116 5.43 -6.40 16.62
N ILE A 117 4.87 -5.76 17.66
CA ILE A 117 3.60 -5.04 17.56
C ILE A 117 3.69 -3.87 16.57
N THR A 118 4.78 -3.10 16.60
CA THR A 118 4.94 -1.93 15.73
C THR A 118 5.33 -2.27 14.30
N GLY A 119 6.08 -3.35 14.07
CA GLY A 119 6.55 -3.75 12.75
C GLY A 119 5.58 -4.60 11.95
N LEU A 120 4.67 -5.32 12.59
CA LEU A 120 3.75 -6.23 11.91
C LEU A 120 2.75 -5.49 10.99
N PRO A 121 2.03 -4.45 11.44
CA PRO A 121 1.09 -3.74 10.56
C PRO A 121 1.76 -3.11 9.33
N PRO A 122 2.90 -2.40 9.43
CA PRO A 122 3.66 -1.98 8.25
C PRO A 122 4.00 -3.11 7.29
N LEU A 123 4.39 -4.29 7.81
CA LEU A 123 4.73 -5.46 7.00
C LEU A 123 3.51 -6.03 6.26
N THR A 124 2.30 -5.88 6.80
CA THR A 124 1.06 -6.26 6.08
C THR A 124 0.68 -5.31 4.96
N GLY A 125 1.36 -4.18 4.87
CA GLY A 125 1.30 -3.25 3.75
C GLY A 125 0.86 -1.83 4.11
N GLY A 126 1.28 -0.93 3.23
CA GLY A 126 0.78 0.43 3.19
C GLY A 126 1.47 1.43 4.11
N VAL A 127 1.68 2.61 3.53
CA VAL A 127 2.23 3.77 4.22
C VAL A 127 1.37 4.19 5.41
N VAL A 128 0.05 4.01 5.31
CA VAL A 128 -0.90 4.38 6.36
C VAL A 128 -0.72 3.51 7.62
N ALA A 129 -0.54 2.20 7.47
CA ALA A 129 -0.27 1.33 8.60
C ALA A 129 1.05 1.70 9.30
N ALA A 130 2.08 2.05 8.52
CA ALA A 130 3.36 2.49 9.07
C ALA A 130 3.24 3.81 9.86
N THR A 131 2.49 4.79 9.33
CA THR A 131 2.26 6.06 10.04
C THR A 131 1.43 5.91 11.30
N MET A 132 0.42 5.04 11.28
CA MET A 132 -0.41 4.75 12.47
C MET A 132 0.44 4.15 13.58
N MET A 133 1.28 3.17 13.26
CA MET A 133 2.15 2.52 14.24
C MET A 133 3.28 3.43 14.71
N GLN A 134 3.86 4.24 13.82
CA GLN A 134 4.82 5.27 14.18
C GLN A 134 4.24 6.24 15.21
N ALA A 135 3.08 6.85 14.90
CA ALA A 135 2.44 7.82 15.76
C ALA A 135 2.06 7.22 17.13
N ALA A 136 1.58 5.96 17.16
CA ALA A 136 1.28 5.26 18.40
C ALA A 136 2.53 5.02 19.25
N ALA A 137 3.64 4.58 18.63
CA ALA A 137 4.91 4.35 19.32
C ALA A 137 5.53 5.65 19.83
N GLU A 138 5.47 6.73 19.05
CA GLU A 138 5.93 8.07 19.47
C GLU A 138 5.13 8.60 20.67
N ALA A 139 3.80 8.42 20.67
CA ALA A 139 2.93 8.83 21.77
C ALA A 139 3.28 8.12 23.11
N GLN A 140 3.83 6.91 23.03
CA GLN A 140 4.32 6.14 24.17
C GLN A 140 5.80 6.33 24.48
N GLY A 141 6.51 7.20 23.74
CA GLY A 141 7.94 7.46 23.92
C GLY A 141 8.85 6.33 23.39
N LEU A 142 8.33 5.37 22.63
CA LEU A 142 9.04 4.21 22.09
C LEU A 142 9.76 4.56 20.77
N LYS A 143 10.78 5.42 20.81
CA LYS A 143 11.47 5.94 19.63
C LYS A 143 11.99 4.85 18.68
N THR A 144 12.65 3.82 19.22
CA THR A 144 13.18 2.71 18.43
C THR A 144 12.07 1.97 17.69
N ALA A 145 10.94 1.73 18.34
CA ALA A 145 9.78 1.07 17.74
C ALA A 145 9.13 1.94 16.65
N ALA A 146 9.08 3.27 16.84
CA ALA A 146 8.59 4.19 15.84
C ALA A 146 9.46 4.18 14.56
N VAL A 147 10.80 4.24 14.73
CA VAL A 147 11.75 4.11 13.62
C VAL A 147 11.65 2.75 12.96
N PHE A 148 11.46 1.67 13.76
CA PHE A 148 11.30 0.32 13.24
C PHE A 148 10.09 0.17 12.32
N ALA A 149 8.93 0.76 12.68
CA ALA A 149 7.72 0.73 11.86
C ALA A 149 7.94 1.34 10.47
N ILE A 150 8.62 2.50 10.40
CA ILE A 150 8.92 3.17 9.14
C ILE A 150 9.95 2.41 8.33
N SER A 151 11.03 1.98 9.00
CA SER A 151 12.10 1.23 8.34
C SER A 151 11.57 -0.08 7.75
N MET A 152 10.64 -0.75 8.45
CA MET A 152 9.96 -1.95 7.95
C MET A 152 9.19 -1.64 6.65
N TYR A 153 8.40 -0.57 6.63
CA TYR A 153 7.70 -0.14 5.42
C TYR A 153 8.65 0.14 4.24
N CYS A 154 9.79 0.78 4.51
CA CYS A 154 10.76 1.12 3.45
C CYS A 154 11.46 -0.13 2.88
N ILE A 155 11.78 -1.13 3.74
CA ILE A 155 12.68 -2.23 3.35
C ILE A 155 11.94 -3.46 2.83
N GLN A 156 10.68 -3.67 3.21
CA GLN A 156 9.90 -4.87 2.87
C GLN A 156 9.80 -5.13 1.36
N GLY A 157 9.82 -4.07 0.55
CA GLY A 157 9.80 -4.15 -0.91
C GLY A 157 10.95 -4.98 -1.50
N PHE A 158 12.12 -5.01 -0.84
CA PHE A 158 13.24 -5.86 -1.28
C PHE A 158 12.94 -7.35 -1.26
N ALA A 159 12.06 -7.81 -0.37
CA ALA A 159 11.56 -9.18 -0.39
C ALA A 159 10.39 -9.32 -1.38
N GLY A 160 9.48 -8.36 -1.39
CA GLY A 160 8.26 -8.39 -2.19
C GLY A 160 8.53 -8.48 -3.69
N TYR A 161 9.34 -7.59 -4.23
CA TYR A 161 9.58 -7.50 -5.67
C TYR A 161 10.21 -8.76 -6.28
N PRO A 162 11.37 -9.26 -5.79
CA PRO A 162 12.00 -10.42 -6.39
C PRO A 162 11.14 -11.68 -6.29
N LEU A 163 10.50 -11.89 -5.15
CA LEU A 163 9.63 -13.05 -4.95
C LEU A 163 8.42 -13.00 -5.87
N THR A 164 7.78 -11.83 -6.00
CA THR A 164 6.68 -11.66 -6.95
C THR A 164 7.13 -11.89 -8.38
N ALA A 165 8.26 -11.34 -8.80
CA ALA A 165 8.79 -11.54 -10.15
C ALA A 165 9.03 -13.03 -10.47
N ILE A 166 9.54 -13.79 -9.49
CA ILE A 166 9.72 -15.24 -9.63
C ILE A 166 8.37 -15.94 -9.78
N CYS A 167 7.42 -15.66 -8.89
CA CYS A 167 6.08 -16.26 -8.94
C CYS A 167 5.35 -15.94 -10.23
N MET A 168 5.40 -14.68 -10.67
CA MET A 168 4.78 -14.24 -11.92
C MET A 168 5.39 -14.92 -13.14
N LYS A 169 6.72 -15.11 -13.17
CA LYS A 169 7.39 -15.87 -14.25
C LYS A 169 7.00 -17.35 -14.23
N MET A 170 6.85 -17.95 -13.06
CA MET A 170 6.37 -19.34 -12.96
C MET A 170 4.94 -19.48 -13.49
N GLU A 171 4.05 -18.59 -13.08
CA GLU A 171 2.67 -18.57 -13.54
C GLU A 171 2.56 -18.27 -15.03
N GLY A 172 3.30 -17.28 -15.52
CA GLY A 172 3.30 -16.94 -16.94
C GLY A 172 3.77 -18.10 -17.83
N LYS A 173 4.76 -18.89 -17.40
CA LYS A 173 5.18 -20.10 -18.14
C LYS A 173 4.03 -21.14 -18.21
N ARG A 174 3.31 -21.34 -17.10
CA ARG A 174 2.17 -22.25 -17.07
C ARG A 174 1.05 -21.79 -18.01
N LEU A 175 0.67 -20.51 -17.92
CA LEU A 175 -0.36 -19.91 -18.75
C LEU A 175 -0.02 -19.93 -20.24
N LEU A 176 1.24 -19.62 -20.62
CA LEU A 176 1.68 -19.71 -22.01
C LEU A 176 1.66 -21.15 -22.55
N ALA A 177 1.96 -22.13 -21.71
CA ALA A 177 1.84 -23.55 -22.13
C ALA A 177 0.37 -23.92 -22.40
N GLU A 178 -0.57 -23.43 -21.60
CA GLU A 178 -2.02 -23.60 -21.79
C GLU A 178 -2.49 -22.89 -23.08
N TYR A 179 -2.05 -21.63 -23.30
CA TYR A 179 -2.42 -20.85 -24.48
C TYR A 179 -1.92 -21.52 -25.77
N ARG A 180 -0.68 -21.96 -25.81
CA ARG A 180 -0.07 -22.66 -26.95
C ARG A 180 -0.67 -24.06 -27.16
N GLY A 181 -1.29 -24.63 -26.11
CA GLY A 181 -2.09 -25.85 -26.15
C GLY A 181 -3.51 -25.69 -26.70
N GLY A 182 -3.92 -24.47 -27.12
CA GLY A 182 -5.19 -24.20 -27.79
C GLY A 182 -6.23 -23.44 -26.97
N GLN A 183 -5.92 -23.00 -25.76
CA GLN A 183 -6.79 -22.14 -24.99
C GLN A 183 -6.81 -20.72 -25.58
N ARG A 184 -7.99 -20.18 -25.89
CA ARG A 184 -8.14 -18.81 -26.42
C ARG A 184 -8.65 -17.86 -25.33
N VAL A 185 -8.40 -16.57 -25.53
CA VAL A 185 -8.91 -15.50 -24.64
C VAL A 185 -10.41 -15.35 -24.87
N ASP A 186 -11.19 -15.41 -23.80
CA ASP A 186 -12.61 -15.05 -23.85
C ASP A 186 -12.76 -13.53 -23.91
N ALA A 187 -13.64 -13.04 -24.78
CA ALA A 187 -13.93 -11.60 -24.92
C ALA A 187 -14.37 -10.97 -23.58
N ALA A 188 -15.00 -11.75 -22.70
CA ALA A 188 -15.39 -11.32 -21.36
C ALA A 188 -14.18 -11.08 -20.45
N GLU A 189 -13.10 -11.85 -20.57
CA GLU A 189 -11.86 -11.68 -19.80
C GLU A 189 -11.09 -10.44 -20.25
N LEU A 190 -11.08 -10.15 -21.56
CA LEU A 190 -10.49 -8.92 -22.10
C LEU A 190 -11.25 -7.66 -21.62
N ALA A 191 -12.60 -7.77 -21.53
CA ALA A 191 -13.42 -6.71 -20.97
C ALA A 191 -13.16 -6.50 -19.47
N ALA A 192 -12.88 -7.56 -18.72
CA ALA A 192 -12.52 -7.47 -17.31
C ALA A 192 -11.20 -6.71 -17.08
N VAL A 193 -10.17 -6.92 -17.92
CA VAL A 193 -8.92 -6.10 -17.86
C VAL A 193 -9.23 -4.63 -18.09
N LYS A 194 -10.02 -4.33 -19.11
CA LYS A 194 -10.42 -2.95 -19.41
C LYS A 194 -11.23 -2.30 -18.29
N SER A 195 -12.05 -3.07 -17.57
CA SER A 195 -12.84 -2.57 -16.44
C SER A 195 -12.00 -2.33 -15.18
N VAL A 196 -10.91 -3.06 -15.00
CA VAL A 196 -9.98 -2.89 -13.86
C VAL A 196 -8.94 -1.79 -14.15
N THR A 197 -8.56 -1.60 -15.43
CA THR A 197 -7.67 -0.52 -15.87
C THR A 197 -8.40 0.80 -16.12
N ALA A 198 -9.69 0.73 -16.50
CA ALA A 198 -10.51 1.92 -16.59
C ALA A 198 -10.85 2.38 -15.17
N LEU A 199 -10.42 3.58 -14.81
CA LEU A 199 -10.97 4.28 -13.65
C LEU A 199 -12.49 4.13 -13.66
N PRO A 200 -13.14 3.82 -12.53
CA PRO A 200 -14.60 3.62 -12.49
C PRO A 200 -15.28 4.79 -13.19
N SER A 201 -15.93 4.51 -14.31
CA SER A 201 -16.65 5.54 -15.06
C SER A 201 -17.68 6.23 -14.18
N SER A 202 -17.85 7.53 -14.37
CA SER A 202 -18.62 8.48 -13.57
C SER A 202 -20.13 8.19 -13.44
N GLU A 203 -20.63 7.02 -13.81
CA GLU A 203 -22.07 6.76 -13.99
C GLU A 203 -22.81 6.24 -12.76
N ARG A 204 -22.20 6.10 -11.59
CA ARG A 204 -22.97 5.75 -10.38
C ARG A 204 -23.61 7.00 -9.78
N ARG A 205 -24.75 7.42 -10.31
CA ARG A 205 -25.62 8.38 -9.65
C ARG A 205 -26.36 7.69 -8.51
N GLY A 206 -25.82 7.80 -7.31
CA GLY A 206 -26.52 7.40 -6.09
C GLY A 206 -27.55 8.46 -5.66
N PRO A 207 -28.39 8.17 -4.65
CA PRO A 207 -29.44 9.08 -4.17
C PRO A 207 -28.94 10.42 -3.63
N LEU A 208 -27.66 10.51 -3.27
CA LEU A 208 -27.02 11.74 -2.74
C LEU A 208 -26.08 12.41 -3.75
N ALA A 209 -26.12 12.01 -5.03
CA ALA A 209 -25.25 12.59 -6.04
C ALA A 209 -25.63 14.05 -6.33
N LEU A 210 -24.62 14.92 -6.29
CA LEU A 210 -24.78 16.30 -6.74
C LEU A 210 -24.74 16.37 -8.27
N PRO A 211 -25.38 17.37 -8.88
CA PRO A 211 -25.23 17.63 -10.31
C PRO A 211 -23.77 17.86 -10.68
N ASP A 212 -23.34 17.34 -11.84
CA ASP A 212 -21.94 17.44 -12.30
C ASP A 212 -21.44 18.89 -12.38
N SER A 213 -22.34 19.84 -12.66
CA SER A 213 -22.04 21.28 -12.68
C SER A 213 -21.59 21.85 -11.33
N TRP A 214 -21.88 21.17 -10.23
CA TRP A 214 -21.54 21.60 -8.87
C TRP A 214 -20.31 20.87 -8.31
N ASN A 215 -19.85 19.82 -8.98
CA ASN A 215 -18.72 18.99 -8.55
C ASN A 215 -17.36 19.59 -8.97
N SER A 216 -17.08 20.82 -8.51
CA SER A 216 -15.73 21.38 -8.65
C SER A 216 -14.72 20.63 -7.74
N PRO A 217 -13.41 20.67 -8.06
CA PRO A 217 -12.37 20.05 -7.23
C PRO A 217 -12.46 20.42 -5.76
N VAL A 218 -12.78 21.69 -5.44
CA VAL A 218 -12.92 22.17 -4.06
C VAL A 218 -14.14 21.55 -3.38
N VAL A 219 -15.27 21.40 -4.09
CA VAL A 219 -16.49 20.77 -3.56
C VAL A 219 -16.22 19.29 -3.24
N ILE A 220 -15.54 18.57 -4.16
CA ILE A 220 -15.16 17.16 -3.94
C ILE A 220 -14.26 17.04 -2.71
N LEU A 221 -13.23 17.87 -2.61
CA LEU A 221 -12.32 17.87 -1.46
C LEU A 221 -13.04 18.19 -0.14
N THR A 222 -13.98 19.15 -0.18
CA THR A 222 -14.78 19.51 1.00
C THR A 222 -15.69 18.35 1.44
N LYS A 223 -16.37 17.67 0.50
CA LYS A 223 -17.18 16.47 0.80
C LYS A 223 -16.32 15.38 1.45
N MET A 224 -15.14 15.14 0.92
CA MET A 224 -14.19 14.20 1.53
C MET A 224 -13.77 14.64 2.93
N GLY A 225 -13.52 15.93 3.15
CA GLY A 225 -13.22 16.50 4.46
C GLY A 225 -14.35 16.27 5.48
N ILE A 226 -15.63 16.42 5.07
CA ILE A 226 -16.79 16.13 5.90
C ILE A 226 -16.80 14.65 6.31
N VAL A 227 -16.60 13.74 5.37
CA VAL A 227 -16.57 12.29 5.64
C VAL A 227 -15.38 11.91 6.54
N ALA A 228 -14.21 12.52 6.30
CA ALA A 228 -13.03 12.35 7.15
C ALA A 228 -13.27 12.84 8.58
N TRP A 229 -13.92 13.98 8.74
CA TRP A 229 -14.30 14.53 10.04
C TRP A 229 -15.30 13.63 10.77
N LEU A 230 -16.33 13.13 10.08
CA LEU A 230 -17.29 12.17 10.66
C LEU A 230 -16.56 10.91 11.14
N ALA A 231 -15.62 10.38 10.36
CA ALA A 231 -14.83 9.22 10.74
C ALA A 231 -13.97 9.47 11.97
N PHE A 232 -13.33 10.64 12.05
CA PHE A 232 -12.56 11.06 13.21
C PHE A 232 -13.45 11.13 14.48
N MET A 233 -14.61 11.78 14.39
CA MET A 233 -15.57 11.87 15.50
C MET A 233 -16.08 10.49 15.94
N THR A 234 -16.43 9.62 14.98
CA THR A 234 -16.89 8.27 15.30
C THR A 234 -15.78 7.45 15.97
N GLY A 235 -14.54 7.62 15.53
CA GLY A 235 -13.38 6.99 16.17
C GLY A 235 -13.24 7.37 17.64
N THR A 236 -13.38 8.66 17.96
CA THR A 236 -13.30 9.14 19.35
C THR A 236 -14.44 8.62 20.23
N TRP A 237 -15.65 8.40 19.67
CA TRP A 237 -16.81 7.90 20.43
C TRP A 237 -16.78 6.39 20.63
N THR A 238 -16.31 5.65 19.64
CA THR A 238 -16.36 4.18 19.68
C THR A 238 -15.10 3.53 20.26
N GLY A 239 -14.01 4.29 20.39
CA GLY A 239 -12.68 3.75 20.77
C GLY A 239 -12.02 2.90 19.65
N VAL A 240 -12.67 2.76 18.48
CA VAL A 240 -12.08 2.11 17.30
C VAL A 240 -11.33 3.16 16.50
N SER A 241 -10.17 2.79 15.95
CA SER A 241 -9.36 3.72 15.14
C SER A 241 -10.20 4.47 14.10
N GLY A 242 -10.12 5.80 14.10
CA GLY A 242 -10.81 6.66 13.13
C GLY A 242 -10.41 6.34 11.67
N ALA A 243 -9.23 5.78 11.45
CA ALA A 243 -8.78 5.33 10.13
C ALA A 243 -9.65 4.18 9.58
N VAL A 244 -10.08 3.25 10.43
CA VAL A 244 -11.02 2.18 10.04
C VAL A 244 -12.38 2.78 9.65
N TRP A 245 -12.89 3.73 10.43
CA TRP A 245 -14.12 4.45 10.11
C TRP A 245 -14.01 5.26 8.82
N ALA A 246 -12.84 5.88 8.56
CA ALA A 246 -12.60 6.63 7.32
C ALA A 246 -12.70 5.73 6.08
N LEU A 247 -12.16 4.51 6.14
CA LEU A 247 -12.30 3.52 5.08
C LEU A 247 -13.75 3.10 4.88
N VAL A 248 -14.44 2.72 5.96
CA VAL A 248 -15.84 2.29 5.94
C VAL A 248 -16.75 3.38 5.39
N TYR A 249 -16.61 4.60 5.88
CA TYR A 249 -17.39 5.74 5.39
C TYR A 249 -17.05 6.11 3.95
N GLY A 250 -15.78 6.01 3.53
CA GLY A 250 -15.38 6.19 2.14
C GLY A 250 -16.17 5.27 1.20
N VAL A 251 -16.26 3.98 1.55
CA VAL A 251 -17.04 2.98 0.78
C VAL A 251 -18.53 3.28 0.81
N ILE A 252 -19.10 3.58 1.99
CA ILE A 252 -20.54 3.83 2.17
C ILE A 252 -20.95 5.09 1.41
N PHE A 253 -20.30 6.23 1.64
CA PHE A 253 -20.65 7.49 1.01
C PHE A 253 -20.39 7.52 -0.50
N CYS A 254 -19.40 6.76 -0.97
CA CYS A 254 -19.20 6.53 -2.41
C CYS A 254 -20.35 5.69 -3.00
N SER A 255 -20.77 4.64 -2.32
CA SER A 255 -21.89 3.80 -2.75
C SER A 255 -23.24 4.56 -2.77
N LEU A 256 -23.41 5.51 -1.86
CA LEU A 256 -24.59 6.40 -1.81
C LEU A 256 -24.52 7.54 -2.86
N GLY A 257 -23.40 7.74 -3.51
CA GLY A 257 -23.18 8.80 -4.50
C GLY A 257 -22.86 10.17 -3.91
N PHE A 258 -22.67 10.28 -2.59
CA PHE A 258 -22.19 11.52 -1.96
C PHE A 258 -20.76 11.83 -2.31
N LEU A 259 -19.88 10.83 -2.29
CA LEU A 259 -18.51 10.93 -2.81
C LEU A 259 -18.42 10.37 -4.22
N GLU A 260 -17.63 11.03 -5.03
CA GLU A 260 -17.28 10.59 -6.37
C GLU A 260 -16.31 9.39 -6.29
N THR A 261 -16.38 8.51 -7.28
CA THR A 261 -15.35 7.50 -7.48
C THR A 261 -14.02 8.18 -7.79
N ASP A 262 -12.92 7.66 -7.20
CA ASP A 262 -11.57 8.21 -7.39
C ASP A 262 -11.47 9.70 -7.01
N ALA A 263 -12.07 10.05 -5.88
CA ALA A 263 -12.36 11.42 -5.47
C ALA A 263 -11.13 12.35 -5.42
N LEU A 264 -9.98 11.90 -4.85
CA LEU A 264 -8.80 12.78 -4.74
C LEU A 264 -8.12 13.06 -6.09
N HIS A 265 -8.13 12.11 -7.03
CA HIS A 265 -7.62 12.39 -8.37
C HIS A 265 -8.52 13.40 -9.09
N ARG A 266 -9.84 13.28 -8.96
CA ARG A 266 -10.79 14.26 -9.48
C ARG A 266 -10.66 15.63 -8.83
N ALA A 267 -10.30 15.66 -7.55
CA ALA A 267 -10.00 16.90 -6.83
C ALA A 267 -8.59 17.45 -7.10
N ASN A 268 -7.79 16.82 -7.98
CA ASN A 268 -6.39 17.15 -8.25
C ASN A 268 -5.51 17.25 -7.01
N SER A 269 -5.87 16.54 -5.93
CA SER A 269 -5.22 16.66 -4.62
C SER A 269 -4.45 15.41 -4.19
N PHE A 270 -4.59 14.28 -4.93
CA PHE A 270 -3.97 13.01 -4.57
C PHE A 270 -2.44 13.12 -4.45
N ASN A 271 -1.78 13.66 -5.48
CA ASN A 271 -0.33 13.68 -5.55
C ASN A 271 0.30 14.56 -4.45
N ILE A 272 -0.30 15.71 -4.16
CA ILE A 272 0.23 16.59 -3.09
C ILE A 272 0.04 15.98 -1.71
N LEU A 273 -1.09 15.29 -1.46
CA LEU A 273 -1.32 14.60 -0.19
C LEU A 273 -0.42 13.38 -0.04
N MET A 274 -0.19 12.61 -1.11
CA MET A 274 0.77 11.48 -1.11
C MET A 274 2.19 11.95 -0.88
N PHE A 275 2.61 13.04 -1.52
CA PHE A 275 3.93 13.65 -1.28
C PHE A 275 4.07 14.08 0.18
N ALA A 276 3.09 14.80 0.72
CA ALA A 276 3.08 15.25 2.10
C ALA A 276 3.08 14.08 3.09
N LEU A 277 2.28 13.02 2.83
CA LEU A 277 2.25 11.81 3.65
C LEU A 277 3.60 11.10 3.64
N THR A 278 4.22 10.92 2.46
CA THR A 278 5.53 10.28 2.33
C THR A 278 6.61 11.05 3.11
N MET A 279 6.62 12.38 3.03
CA MET A 279 7.54 13.20 3.80
C MET A 279 7.26 13.12 5.30
N PHE A 280 6.00 13.10 5.72
CA PHE A 280 5.63 12.92 7.11
C PHE A 280 6.15 11.57 7.67
N VAL A 281 5.99 10.48 6.91
CA VAL A 281 6.59 9.19 7.28
C VAL A 281 8.09 9.30 7.46
N PHE A 282 8.78 9.89 6.49
CA PHE A 282 10.23 10.01 6.51
C PHE A 282 10.76 10.96 7.61
N GLN A 283 9.90 11.85 8.13
CA GLN A 283 10.27 12.66 9.29
C GLN A 283 10.69 11.81 10.48
N GLY A 284 10.08 10.64 10.69
CA GLY A 284 10.47 9.74 11.78
C GLY A 284 11.87 9.14 11.63
N LEU A 285 12.46 9.19 10.42
CA LEU A 285 13.86 8.75 10.23
C LEU A 285 14.90 9.71 10.81
N LYS A 286 14.53 10.95 11.11
CA LYS A 286 15.44 11.95 11.68
C LYS A 286 16.07 11.54 13.01
N ASP A 287 15.32 10.73 13.79
CA ASP A 287 15.76 10.22 15.10
C ASP A 287 16.57 8.92 14.99
N CYS A 288 16.73 8.37 13.77
CA CYS A 288 17.44 7.13 13.53
C CYS A 288 18.96 7.35 13.52
N THR A 289 19.65 6.88 14.55
CA THR A 289 21.12 6.88 14.57
C THR A 289 21.67 5.65 13.83
N PRO A 290 22.96 5.70 13.37
CA PRO A 290 23.61 4.52 12.77
C PRO A 290 23.59 3.29 13.67
N GLU A 291 23.78 3.45 14.98
CA GLU A 291 23.76 2.38 15.97
C GLU A 291 22.36 1.77 16.09
N MET A 292 21.35 2.63 16.13
CA MET A 292 19.94 2.21 16.16
C MET A 292 19.59 1.42 14.89
N LEU A 293 20.01 1.91 13.71
CA LEU A 293 19.78 1.23 12.44
C LEU A 293 20.40 -0.18 12.44
N LEU A 294 21.67 -0.30 12.87
CA LEU A 294 22.32 -1.60 12.96
C LEU A 294 21.59 -2.54 13.92
N GLY A 295 21.04 -2.03 15.02
CA GLY A 295 20.27 -2.80 15.98
C GLY A 295 18.94 -3.32 15.44
N ILE A 296 18.28 -2.60 14.53
CA ILE A 296 16.96 -2.98 14.01
C ILE A 296 16.98 -3.77 12.70
N ILE A 297 18.10 -3.78 11.96
CA ILE A 297 18.20 -4.53 10.68
C ILE A 297 17.95 -6.03 10.89
N THR A 298 18.60 -6.64 11.87
CA THR A 298 18.44 -8.08 12.15
C THR A 298 17.00 -8.44 12.52
N PRO A 299 16.33 -7.77 13.48
CA PRO A 299 14.90 -7.94 13.72
C PRO A 299 14.02 -7.77 12.47
N MET A 300 14.30 -6.77 11.63
CA MET A 300 13.53 -6.56 10.39
C MET A 300 13.64 -7.74 9.43
N VAL A 301 14.86 -8.21 9.18
CA VAL A 301 15.07 -9.36 8.27
C VAL A 301 14.39 -10.61 8.82
N ILE A 302 14.53 -10.90 10.11
CA ILE A 302 13.86 -12.04 10.76
C ILE A 302 12.34 -11.93 10.60
N MET A 303 11.76 -10.77 10.88
CA MET A 303 10.32 -10.53 10.77
C MET A 303 9.81 -10.69 9.32
N ILE A 304 10.54 -10.17 8.33
CA ILE A 304 10.20 -10.33 6.91
C ILE A 304 10.24 -11.81 6.52
N VAL A 305 11.30 -12.54 6.89
CA VAL A 305 11.45 -13.97 6.54
C VAL A 305 10.33 -14.79 7.17
N ILE A 306 10.08 -14.63 8.47
CA ILE A 306 9.01 -15.34 9.18
C ILE A 306 7.64 -14.97 8.62
N GLY A 307 7.39 -13.68 8.38
CA GLY A 307 6.12 -13.21 7.86
C GLY A 307 5.84 -13.73 6.45
N VAL A 308 6.82 -13.68 5.55
CA VAL A 308 6.70 -14.20 4.17
C VAL A 308 6.53 -15.72 4.18
N ALA A 309 7.24 -16.44 5.06
CA ALA A 309 7.06 -17.89 5.21
C ALA A 309 5.65 -18.26 5.70
N GLY A 310 5.13 -17.55 6.72
CA GLY A 310 3.77 -17.73 7.20
C GLY A 310 2.73 -17.43 6.11
N MET A 311 2.91 -16.33 5.38
CA MET A 311 2.09 -15.98 4.22
C MET A 311 2.11 -17.08 3.15
N ALA A 312 3.29 -17.62 2.81
CA ALA A 312 3.45 -18.65 1.80
C ALA A 312 2.71 -19.95 2.17
N ILE A 313 2.80 -20.37 3.44
CA ILE A 313 2.14 -21.59 3.94
C ILE A 313 0.60 -21.43 3.80
N PHE A 314 0.04 -20.32 4.27
CA PHE A 314 -1.41 -20.09 4.20
C PHE A 314 -1.89 -19.89 2.76
N ALA A 315 -1.13 -19.15 1.95
CA ALA A 315 -1.42 -19.01 0.52
C ALA A 315 -1.44 -20.37 -0.19
N TYR A 316 -0.49 -21.27 0.13
CA TYR A 316 -0.46 -22.63 -0.42
C TYR A 316 -1.70 -23.45 -0.04
N VAL A 317 -2.07 -23.45 1.24
CA VAL A 317 -3.21 -24.19 1.74
C VAL A 317 -4.52 -23.74 1.07
N ILE A 318 -4.76 -22.42 1.06
CA ILE A 318 -5.98 -21.86 0.47
C ILE A 318 -5.99 -21.99 -1.05
N ALA A 319 -4.85 -21.79 -1.72
CA ALA A 319 -4.74 -22.01 -3.16
C ALA A 319 -5.16 -23.43 -3.55
N LYS A 320 -4.72 -24.43 -2.79
CA LYS A 320 -5.09 -25.84 -3.00
C LYS A 320 -6.57 -26.07 -2.80
N VAL A 321 -7.18 -25.48 -1.75
CA VAL A 321 -8.63 -25.58 -1.47
C VAL A 321 -9.45 -24.93 -2.58
N LEU A 322 -9.05 -23.75 -3.06
CA LEU A 322 -9.74 -22.99 -4.09
C LEU A 322 -9.36 -23.41 -5.53
N LYS A 323 -8.50 -24.44 -5.68
CA LYS A 323 -7.99 -24.94 -6.97
C LYS A 323 -7.35 -23.83 -7.82
N GLN A 324 -6.56 -22.96 -7.17
CA GLN A 324 -5.79 -21.90 -7.82
C GLN A 324 -4.32 -22.28 -7.89
N SER A 325 -3.58 -21.67 -8.83
CA SER A 325 -2.11 -21.80 -8.87
C SER A 325 -1.49 -21.21 -7.60
N PHE A 326 -0.56 -21.94 -6.98
CA PHE A 326 0.19 -21.42 -5.85
C PHE A 326 1.01 -20.17 -6.24
N ALA A 327 1.65 -20.20 -7.40
CA ALA A 327 2.49 -19.09 -7.86
C ALA A 327 1.68 -17.79 -7.96
N MET A 328 0.49 -17.83 -8.58
CA MET A 328 -0.39 -16.67 -8.67
C MET A 328 -0.95 -16.26 -7.31
N SER A 329 -1.38 -17.22 -6.51
CA SER A 329 -1.92 -16.98 -5.17
C SER A 329 -0.90 -16.31 -4.25
N PHE A 330 0.33 -16.80 -4.27
CA PHE A 330 1.40 -16.22 -3.45
C PHE A 330 1.83 -14.85 -3.99
N ALA A 331 1.90 -14.65 -5.33
CA ALA A 331 2.15 -13.34 -5.93
C ALA A 331 1.11 -12.30 -5.48
N ASN A 332 -0.18 -12.67 -5.46
CA ASN A 332 -1.25 -11.81 -4.98
C ASN A 332 -1.08 -11.44 -3.50
N CYS A 333 -0.67 -12.38 -2.64
CA CYS A 333 -0.38 -12.08 -1.24
C CYS A 333 0.84 -11.16 -1.08
N LEU A 334 1.90 -11.38 -1.86
CA LEU A 334 3.13 -10.58 -1.82
C LEU A 334 2.90 -9.11 -2.20
N THR A 335 1.78 -8.77 -2.85
CA THR A 335 1.40 -7.36 -3.08
C THR A 335 1.30 -6.55 -1.79
N ALA A 336 1.10 -7.20 -0.64
CA ALA A 336 1.15 -6.59 0.68
C ALA A 336 2.48 -5.86 0.93
N LEU A 337 3.60 -6.36 0.41
CA LEU A 337 4.93 -5.83 0.68
C LEU A 337 5.28 -4.59 -0.14
N TYR A 338 4.45 -4.19 -1.13
CA TYR A 338 4.77 -3.02 -1.98
C TYR A 338 3.56 -2.26 -2.53
N GLY A 339 2.39 -2.90 -2.70
CA GLY A 339 1.14 -2.24 -3.11
C GLY A 339 1.08 -1.67 -4.52
N PHE A 340 0.06 -0.87 -4.77
CA PHE A 340 -0.13 -0.10 -6.00
C PHE A 340 0.76 1.18 -5.95
N PRO A 341 1.34 1.66 -7.08
CA PRO A 341 1.17 1.17 -8.46
C PRO A 341 2.11 0.03 -8.86
N PHE A 342 2.99 -0.40 -8.01
CA PHE A 342 4.08 -1.31 -8.34
C PHE A 342 3.59 -2.70 -8.75
N ASN A 343 2.48 -3.19 -8.19
CA ASN A 343 1.86 -4.44 -8.61
C ASN A 343 1.41 -4.40 -10.09
N ALA A 344 0.89 -3.25 -10.58
CA ALA A 344 0.58 -3.06 -11.98
C ALA A 344 1.86 -3.12 -12.84
N ILE A 345 2.87 -2.32 -12.48
CA ILE A 345 4.14 -2.21 -13.22
C ILE A 345 4.84 -3.57 -13.35
N ILE A 346 4.93 -4.33 -12.24
CA ILE A 346 5.60 -5.65 -12.26
C ILE A 346 4.81 -6.66 -13.10
N THR A 347 3.48 -6.58 -13.10
CA THR A 347 2.64 -7.44 -13.91
C THR A 347 2.79 -7.15 -15.39
N GLU A 348 2.64 -5.90 -15.79
CA GLU A 348 2.81 -5.46 -17.18
C GLU A 348 4.21 -5.80 -17.72
N SER A 349 5.25 -5.45 -16.97
CA SER A 349 6.63 -5.72 -17.37
C SER A 349 6.92 -7.21 -17.51
N THR A 350 6.35 -8.04 -16.62
CA THR A 350 6.53 -9.50 -16.70
C THR A 350 5.78 -10.09 -17.88
N CYS A 351 4.51 -9.71 -18.10
CA CYS A 351 3.72 -10.17 -19.24
C CYS A 351 4.40 -9.81 -20.56
N LYS A 352 4.85 -8.56 -20.70
CA LYS A 352 5.56 -8.08 -21.88
C LYS A 352 6.91 -8.80 -22.13
N ALA A 353 7.64 -9.09 -21.06
CA ALA A 353 8.95 -9.78 -21.16
C ALA A 353 8.82 -11.27 -21.52
N MET A 354 7.67 -11.90 -21.22
CA MET A 354 7.45 -13.32 -21.46
C MET A 354 6.73 -13.62 -22.77
N ALA A 355 5.89 -12.70 -23.26
CA ALA A 355 5.14 -12.84 -24.49
C ALA A 355 6.05 -12.75 -25.72
N GLN A 356 5.80 -13.60 -26.72
CA GLN A 356 6.46 -13.55 -28.04
C GLN A 356 5.57 -12.83 -29.08
N THR A 357 4.26 -12.81 -28.88
CA THR A 357 3.30 -12.11 -29.72
C THR A 357 2.41 -11.21 -28.87
N LYS A 358 1.72 -10.28 -29.53
CA LYS A 358 0.80 -9.34 -28.86
C LYS A 358 -0.40 -10.08 -28.26
N GLU A 359 -0.86 -11.14 -28.91
CA GLU A 359 -1.95 -11.99 -28.43
C GLU A 359 -1.55 -12.74 -27.15
N GLU A 360 -0.29 -13.21 -27.06
CA GLU A 360 0.23 -13.82 -25.83
C GLU A 360 0.30 -12.80 -24.68
N GLU A 361 0.71 -11.57 -24.97
CA GLU A 361 0.74 -10.48 -23.98
C GLU A 361 -0.67 -10.18 -23.47
N GLU A 362 -1.65 -10.02 -24.37
CA GLU A 362 -3.05 -9.77 -24.01
C GLU A 362 -3.63 -10.94 -23.20
N PHE A 363 -3.30 -12.17 -23.54
CA PHE A 363 -3.71 -13.35 -22.78
C PHE A 363 -3.14 -13.34 -21.35
N LEU A 364 -1.83 -13.13 -21.19
CA LEU A 364 -1.20 -13.07 -19.89
C LEU A 364 -1.79 -11.93 -19.04
N MET A 365 -1.96 -10.77 -19.65
CA MET A 365 -2.58 -9.61 -18.98
C MET A 365 -4.00 -9.92 -18.52
N SER A 366 -4.81 -10.59 -19.35
CA SER A 366 -6.19 -10.94 -18.98
C SER A 366 -6.28 -11.87 -17.77
N LYS A 367 -5.31 -12.77 -17.61
CA LYS A 367 -5.29 -13.76 -16.51
C LYS A 367 -4.64 -13.24 -15.24
N MET A 368 -3.59 -12.42 -15.34
CA MET A 368 -2.76 -12.05 -14.20
C MET A 368 -3.08 -10.66 -13.65
N PHE A 369 -3.34 -9.67 -14.50
CA PHE A 369 -3.46 -8.29 -14.11
C PHE A 369 -4.64 -8.01 -13.14
N PRO A 370 -5.89 -8.48 -13.37
CA PRO A 370 -7.00 -8.19 -12.49
C PRO A 370 -6.79 -8.67 -11.05
N SER A 371 -6.27 -9.88 -10.89
CA SER A 371 -6.03 -10.45 -9.57
C SER A 371 -4.90 -9.75 -8.82
N MET A 372 -3.83 -9.33 -9.52
CA MET A 372 -2.73 -8.56 -8.92
C MET A 372 -3.19 -7.18 -8.43
N ILE A 373 -4.02 -6.49 -9.21
CA ILE A 373 -4.59 -5.20 -8.79
C ILE A 373 -5.49 -5.37 -7.58
N VAL A 374 -6.41 -6.34 -7.61
CA VAL A 374 -7.30 -6.63 -6.47
C VAL A 374 -6.49 -7.06 -5.24
N GLY A 375 -5.47 -7.89 -5.42
CA GLY A 375 -4.57 -8.30 -4.34
C GLY A 375 -3.94 -7.10 -3.64
N GLY A 376 -3.36 -6.17 -4.39
CA GLY A 376 -2.77 -4.95 -3.84
C GLY A 376 -3.78 -4.07 -3.11
N PHE A 377 -4.97 -3.89 -3.66
CA PHE A 377 -6.02 -3.12 -2.98
C PHE A 377 -6.46 -3.79 -1.67
N VAL A 378 -6.71 -5.08 -1.67
CA VAL A 378 -7.17 -5.80 -0.47
C VAL A 378 -6.13 -5.78 0.64
N THR A 379 -4.87 -6.04 0.31
CA THR A 379 -3.80 -6.13 1.30
C THR A 379 -3.40 -4.77 1.84
N VAL A 380 -3.04 -3.84 0.96
CA VAL A 380 -2.42 -2.55 1.34
C VAL A 380 -3.44 -1.51 1.77
N THR A 381 -4.68 -1.58 1.25
CA THR A 381 -5.71 -0.56 1.52
C THR A 381 -6.64 -0.97 2.65
N ILE A 382 -7.25 -2.16 2.53
CA ILE A 382 -8.30 -2.58 3.47
C ILE A 382 -7.68 -3.26 4.69
N ALA A 383 -6.97 -4.36 4.45
CA ALA A 383 -6.52 -5.22 5.53
C ALA A 383 -5.46 -4.55 6.41
N SER A 384 -4.50 -3.83 5.82
CA SER A 384 -3.42 -3.17 6.57
C SER A 384 -3.94 -2.11 7.54
N VAL A 385 -4.94 -1.31 7.12
CA VAL A 385 -5.56 -0.27 7.97
C VAL A 385 -6.32 -0.91 9.12
N VAL A 386 -7.05 -2.00 8.87
CA VAL A 386 -7.78 -2.72 9.91
C VAL A 386 -6.79 -3.36 10.91
N ILE A 387 -5.76 -4.03 10.41
CA ILE A 387 -4.70 -4.63 11.25
C ILE A 387 -4.01 -3.55 12.08
N ALA A 388 -3.60 -2.44 11.48
CA ALA A 388 -2.99 -1.33 12.21
C ALA A 388 -3.92 -0.76 13.28
N GLY A 389 -5.21 -0.60 12.96
CA GLY A 389 -6.21 -0.13 13.91
C GLY A 389 -6.38 -1.04 15.14
N VAL A 390 -6.21 -2.35 14.98
CA VAL A 390 -6.19 -3.31 16.10
C VAL A 390 -4.88 -3.21 16.89
N PHE A 391 -3.73 -3.19 16.18
CA PHE A 391 -2.41 -3.22 16.80
C PHE A 391 -2.03 -1.94 17.54
N VAL A 392 -2.58 -0.78 17.14
CA VAL A 392 -2.43 0.48 17.90
C VAL A 392 -2.93 0.34 19.34
N ASN A 393 -3.98 -0.48 19.59
CA ASN A 393 -4.51 -0.72 20.92
C ASN A 393 -3.76 -1.82 21.71
N LEU A 394 -2.85 -2.55 21.06
CA LEU A 394 -2.02 -3.59 21.68
C LEU A 394 -0.63 -3.06 22.10
N LEU A 395 -0.27 -1.91 21.63
CA LEU A 395 0.99 -1.22 21.96
C LEU A 395 0.85 -0.50 23.30
#